data_566840e8ececca7ab2a96cb4c138d369
#
_entry.id   566840e8ececca7ab2a96cb4c138d369
#
_cell.length_a   1.000
_cell.length_b   1.000
_cell.length_c   1.000
_cell.angle_alpha   90.00
_cell.angle_beta   90.00
_cell.angle_gamma   90.00
#
_symmetry.space_group_name_H-M   'P 1'
#
loop_
_entity.id
_entity.type
_entity.pdbx_description
1 polymer ?
#
loop_
_entity_poly.entity_id
_entity_poly.type
_entity_poly.pdbx_seq_one_letter_code
_entity_poly.pdbx_strand_id
1 'polypeptide(L)'
;MHCYAPDLYCHNIADVPFASLAKKNIVNICLDVDNTLAKRGSLLIDYQTVKALDKARQNGHIKNICIVSNIIWGRSREERVRKIAEQLAIEHYFAARFWERKPNAKPFLEAMRLMDSQPENTAIIGDQIFTDVVGGKRLGLFTILVRPLGEDHWTTRLTWRRHREIRILKHLGFE
;
A
#
# COMPACT_ATOMS: atom_id res chain seq x y z
N MET A 1 -1.09 -12.77 17.25
CA MET A 1 -0.15 -11.64 17.11
C MET A 1 0.45 -11.51 15.71
N HIS A 2 0.75 -12.59 15.00
CA HIS A 2 1.40 -12.56 13.68
C HIS A 2 0.66 -11.77 12.58
N CYS A 3 -0.67 -11.67 12.61
CA CYS A 3 -1.42 -10.96 11.57
C CYS A 3 -1.30 -9.43 11.60
N TYR A 4 -0.74 -8.84 12.65
CA TYR A 4 -0.53 -7.39 12.80
C TYR A 4 0.93 -6.98 12.55
N ALA A 5 1.85 -7.95 12.50
CA ALA A 5 3.26 -7.68 12.26
C ALA A 5 3.53 -7.58 10.76
N PRO A 6 3.97 -6.42 10.22
CA PRO A 6 4.41 -6.35 8.85
C PRO A 6 5.70 -7.17 8.67
N ASP A 7 5.95 -7.64 7.44
CA ASP A 7 7.20 -8.32 7.11
C ASP A 7 8.36 -7.33 7.02
N LEU A 8 8.04 -6.06 6.71
CA LEU A 8 9.00 -4.97 6.64
C LEU A 8 8.35 -3.66 7.07
N TYR A 9 9.11 -2.83 7.81
CA TYR A 9 8.74 -1.46 8.15
C TYR A 9 9.76 -0.48 7.59
N CYS A 10 9.29 0.52 6.83
CA CYS A 10 10.11 1.55 6.20
C CYS A 10 9.59 2.95 6.56
N HIS A 11 10.45 3.97 6.50
CA HIS A 11 10.00 5.35 6.70
C HIS A 11 9.12 5.83 5.54
N ASN A 12 9.49 5.46 4.30
CA ASN A 12 8.76 5.82 3.09
C ASN A 12 8.97 4.77 2.00
N ILE A 13 8.33 4.93 0.84
CA ILE A 13 8.46 4.00 -0.28
C ILE A 13 9.88 4.00 -0.86
N ALA A 14 10.59 5.12 -0.81
CA ALA A 14 11.96 5.19 -1.36
C ALA A 14 12.97 4.33 -0.56
N ASP A 15 12.65 4.01 0.71
CA ASP A 15 13.47 3.14 1.57
C ASP A 15 13.18 1.64 1.36
N VAL A 16 12.17 1.29 0.55
CA VAL A 16 11.83 -0.12 0.29
C VAL A 16 12.94 -0.78 -0.52
N PRO A 17 13.51 -1.89 -0.03
CA PRO A 17 14.62 -2.57 -0.69
C PRO A 17 14.14 -3.45 -1.85
N PHE A 18 13.63 -2.84 -2.94
CA PHE A 18 13.05 -3.55 -4.09
C PHE A 18 13.98 -4.60 -4.68
N ALA A 19 15.28 -4.34 -4.72
CA ALA A 19 16.28 -5.33 -5.18
C ALA A 19 16.29 -6.59 -4.32
N SER A 20 16.15 -6.45 -3.00
CA SER A 20 16.10 -7.59 -2.06
C SER A 20 14.77 -8.34 -2.15
N LEU A 21 13.67 -7.64 -2.42
CA LEU A 21 12.36 -8.25 -2.67
C LEU A 21 12.37 -9.07 -3.96
N ALA A 22 12.94 -8.52 -5.04
CA ALA A 22 13.07 -9.22 -6.32
C ALA A 22 13.90 -10.51 -6.21
N LYS A 23 14.97 -10.52 -5.39
CA LYS A 23 15.73 -11.75 -5.08
C LYS A 23 14.89 -12.82 -4.38
N LYS A 24 13.82 -12.44 -3.69
CA LYS A 24 12.84 -13.34 -3.07
C LYS A 24 11.66 -13.64 -3.99
N ASN A 25 11.75 -13.28 -5.28
CA ASN A 25 10.69 -13.38 -6.27
C ASN A 25 9.45 -12.50 -5.97
N ILE A 26 9.55 -11.50 -5.10
CA ILE A 26 8.48 -10.55 -4.83
C ILE A 26 8.66 -9.37 -5.78
N VAL A 27 7.96 -9.43 -6.92
CA VAL A 27 8.14 -8.52 -8.05
C VAL A 27 6.85 -7.78 -8.44
N ASN A 28 5.72 -8.13 -7.85
CA ASN A 28 4.44 -7.47 -8.07
C ASN A 28 4.06 -6.69 -6.81
N ILE A 29 3.63 -5.43 -7.00
CA ILE A 29 3.41 -4.51 -5.89
C ILE A 29 2.00 -3.94 -5.92
N CYS A 30 1.24 -4.19 -4.85
CA CYS A 30 0.04 -3.43 -4.54
C CYS A 30 0.44 -2.16 -3.77
N LEU A 31 -0.06 -0.99 -4.16
CA LEU A 31 0.22 0.29 -3.50
C LEU A 31 -1.07 0.91 -2.96
N ASP A 32 -1.09 1.25 -1.68
CA ASP A 32 -2.10 2.16 -1.14
C ASP A 32 -1.82 3.61 -1.55
N VAL A 33 -2.83 4.48 -1.48
CA VAL A 33 -2.74 5.88 -1.91
C VAL A 33 -2.64 6.84 -0.73
N ASP A 34 -3.67 6.84 0.13
CA ASP A 34 -3.82 7.85 1.16
C ASP A 34 -2.77 7.69 2.26
N ASN A 35 -1.93 8.72 2.45
CA ASN A 35 -0.79 8.73 3.36
C ASN A 35 0.33 7.74 3.03
N THR A 36 0.23 7.03 1.91
CA THR A 36 1.26 6.11 1.40
C THR A 36 1.97 6.71 0.18
N LEU A 37 1.27 6.94 -0.92
CA LEU A 37 1.79 7.59 -2.14
C LEU A 37 1.68 9.11 -2.08
N ALA A 38 0.56 9.61 -1.54
CA ALA A 38 0.28 11.02 -1.41
C ALA A 38 -0.44 11.30 -0.08
N LYS A 39 -0.27 12.52 0.45
CA LYS A 39 -1.08 12.97 1.59
C LYS A 39 -2.56 12.87 1.23
N ARG A 40 -3.41 12.54 2.20
CA ARG A 40 -4.84 12.37 1.98
C ARG A 40 -5.45 13.58 1.26
N GLY A 41 -6.17 13.31 0.18
CA GLY A 41 -6.80 14.36 -0.66
C GLY A 41 -5.85 15.07 -1.61
N SER A 42 -4.55 14.89 -1.51
CA SER A 42 -3.56 15.48 -2.40
C SER A 42 -3.34 14.63 -3.65
N LEU A 43 -2.92 15.29 -4.73
CA LEU A 43 -2.39 14.65 -5.95
C LEU A 43 -0.85 14.73 -5.99
N LEU A 44 -0.24 15.41 -5.01
CA LEU A 44 1.22 15.58 -5.00
C LEU A 44 1.88 14.31 -4.45
N ILE A 45 2.70 13.70 -5.28
CA ILE A 45 3.53 12.56 -4.93
C ILE A 45 4.96 13.06 -4.72
N ASP A 46 5.60 12.57 -3.67
CA ASP A 46 6.99 12.93 -3.39
C ASP A 46 7.93 12.45 -4.51
N TYR A 47 8.83 13.33 -4.92
CA TYR A 47 9.80 13.05 -6.00
C TYR A 47 10.66 11.81 -5.72
N GLN A 48 11.07 11.60 -4.47
CA GLN A 48 11.90 10.43 -4.10
C GLN A 48 11.11 9.12 -4.29
N THR A 49 9.82 9.14 -3.99
CA THR A 49 8.91 8.01 -4.22
C THR A 49 8.81 7.69 -5.72
N VAL A 50 8.57 8.69 -6.57
CA VAL A 50 8.52 8.51 -8.04
C VAL A 50 9.83 7.91 -8.53
N LYS A 51 10.96 8.55 -8.19
CA LYS A 51 12.29 8.10 -8.60
C LYS A 51 12.62 6.67 -8.16
N ALA A 52 12.22 6.29 -6.94
CA ALA A 52 12.46 4.93 -6.42
C ALA A 52 11.66 3.88 -7.20
N LEU A 53 10.39 4.14 -7.48
CA LEU A 53 9.54 3.25 -8.26
C LEU A 53 10.06 3.10 -9.70
N ASP A 54 10.42 4.21 -10.35
CA ASP A 54 10.97 4.19 -11.71
C ASP A 54 12.29 3.43 -11.79
N LYS A 55 13.21 3.69 -10.87
CA LYS A 55 14.47 2.96 -10.77
C LYS A 55 14.25 1.46 -10.56
N ALA A 56 13.30 1.09 -9.70
CA ALA A 56 13.00 -0.31 -9.44
C ALA A 56 12.42 -1.03 -10.67
N ARG A 57 11.57 -0.34 -11.46
CA ARG A 57 11.07 -0.85 -12.75
C ARG A 57 12.19 -0.98 -13.79
N GLN A 58 12.98 0.08 -13.99
CA GLN A 58 14.09 0.08 -14.96
C GLN A 58 15.11 -1.03 -14.68
N ASN A 59 15.35 -1.33 -13.42
CA ASN A 59 16.26 -2.40 -13.01
C ASN A 59 15.60 -3.80 -13.00
N GLY A 60 14.33 -3.94 -13.40
CA GLY A 60 13.60 -5.20 -13.39
C GLY A 60 13.27 -5.75 -11.99
N HIS A 61 13.38 -4.91 -10.94
CA HIS A 61 13.03 -5.31 -9.58
C HIS A 61 11.52 -5.32 -9.33
N ILE A 62 10.76 -4.57 -10.12
CA ILE A 62 9.30 -4.55 -10.14
C ILE A 62 8.83 -4.92 -11.54
N LYS A 63 7.98 -5.93 -11.64
CA LYS A 63 7.33 -6.35 -12.88
C LYS A 63 6.02 -5.61 -13.10
N ASN A 64 5.14 -5.63 -12.10
CA ASN A 64 3.83 -4.97 -12.16
C ASN A 64 3.54 -4.18 -10.90
N ILE A 65 2.76 -3.11 -11.05
CA ILE A 65 2.22 -2.33 -9.94
C ILE A 65 0.71 -2.18 -10.15
N CYS A 66 -0.06 -2.36 -9.08
CA CYS A 66 -1.48 -2.02 -9.01
C CYS A 66 -1.76 -1.12 -7.82
N ILE A 67 -2.42 0.00 -8.06
CA ILE A 67 -2.90 0.87 -6.98
C ILE A 67 -4.17 0.28 -6.37
N VAL A 68 -4.20 0.15 -5.03
CA VAL A 68 -5.33 -0.41 -4.29
C VAL A 68 -5.78 0.56 -3.20
N SER A 69 -6.80 1.35 -3.48
CA SER A 69 -7.26 2.41 -2.58
C SER A 69 -8.69 2.18 -2.06
N ASN A 70 -8.91 2.45 -0.77
CA ASN A 70 -10.24 2.47 -0.17
C ASN A 70 -10.92 3.82 -0.45
N ILE A 71 -11.98 3.83 -1.24
CA ILE A 71 -12.79 5.04 -1.47
C ILE A 71 -14.09 4.97 -0.67
N ILE A 72 -14.49 6.09 -0.03
CA ILE A 72 -15.71 6.10 0.78
C ILE A 72 -16.94 6.32 -0.08
N TRP A 73 -16.98 7.32 -0.95
CA TRP A 73 -18.03 7.64 -1.91
C TRP A 73 -17.57 8.73 -2.90
N GLY A 74 -18.09 8.67 -4.14
CA GLY A 74 -18.00 9.75 -5.12
C GLY A 74 -16.99 9.52 -6.25
N ARG A 75 -17.41 9.92 -7.47
CA ARG A 75 -16.60 9.88 -8.70
C ARG A 75 -15.27 10.64 -8.57
N SER A 76 -15.23 11.73 -7.79
CA SER A 76 -14.04 12.54 -7.59
C SER A 76 -12.89 11.78 -6.91
N ARG A 77 -13.18 10.79 -6.06
CA ARG A 77 -12.14 9.98 -5.40
C ARG A 77 -11.59 8.90 -6.31
N GLU A 78 -12.42 8.25 -7.10
CA GLU A 78 -11.98 7.31 -8.13
C GLU A 78 -11.14 8.03 -9.19
N GLU A 79 -11.58 9.20 -9.63
CA GLU A 79 -10.84 10.10 -10.52
C GLU A 79 -9.48 10.48 -9.96
N ARG A 80 -9.38 10.73 -8.65
CA ARG A 80 -8.11 11.01 -7.98
C ARG A 80 -7.16 9.81 -8.04
N VAL A 81 -7.65 8.59 -7.78
CA VAL A 81 -6.86 7.37 -7.88
C VAL A 81 -6.34 7.19 -9.31
N ARG A 82 -7.20 7.41 -10.32
CA ARG A 82 -6.84 7.36 -11.74
C ARG A 82 -5.73 8.37 -12.07
N LYS A 83 -5.87 9.64 -11.65
CA LYS A 83 -4.84 10.68 -11.88
C LYS A 83 -3.49 10.33 -11.23
N ILE A 84 -3.49 9.74 -10.03
CA ILE A 84 -2.27 9.28 -9.38
C ILE A 84 -1.65 8.12 -10.16
N ALA A 85 -2.45 7.18 -10.65
CA ALA A 85 -1.97 6.09 -11.50
C ALA A 85 -1.33 6.62 -12.79
N GLU A 86 -1.97 7.58 -13.45
CA GLU A 86 -1.45 8.26 -14.65
C GLU A 86 -0.11 8.96 -14.40
N GLN A 87 0.01 9.72 -13.30
CA GLN A 87 1.26 10.41 -12.92
C GLN A 87 2.43 9.45 -12.71
N LEU A 88 2.15 8.24 -12.23
CA LEU A 88 3.15 7.19 -11.99
C LEU A 88 3.31 6.24 -13.16
N ALA A 89 2.63 6.46 -14.30
CA ALA A 89 2.56 5.53 -15.42
C ALA A 89 2.23 4.09 -14.96
N ILE A 90 1.25 3.96 -14.04
CA ILE A 90 0.72 2.69 -13.55
C ILE A 90 -0.56 2.39 -14.30
N GLU A 91 -0.59 1.25 -15.00
CA GLU A 91 -1.73 0.83 -15.81
C GLU A 91 -2.91 0.35 -14.94
N HIS A 92 -2.61 -0.35 -13.85
CA HIS A 92 -3.60 -1.04 -13.05
C HIS A 92 -3.93 -0.30 -11.77
N TYR A 93 -5.22 -0.11 -11.51
CA TYR A 93 -5.71 0.38 -10.23
C TYR A 93 -7.06 -0.23 -9.87
N PHE A 94 -7.33 -0.36 -8.58
CA PHE A 94 -8.61 -0.76 -8.03
C PHE A 94 -9.02 0.18 -6.90
N ALA A 95 -10.12 0.91 -7.13
CA ALA A 95 -10.74 1.80 -6.15
C ALA A 95 -11.85 1.06 -5.41
N ALA A 96 -11.54 0.49 -4.26
CA ALA A 96 -12.45 -0.33 -3.47
C ALA A 96 -13.58 0.49 -2.85
N ARG A 97 -14.84 0.17 -3.19
CA ARG A 97 -16.04 0.80 -2.65
C ARG A 97 -16.36 0.31 -1.23
N PHE A 98 -17.30 0.94 -0.54
CA PHE A 98 -17.57 0.75 0.89
C PHE A 98 -17.60 -0.71 1.38
N TRP A 99 -18.29 -1.61 0.66
CA TRP A 99 -18.45 -3.03 1.05
C TRP A 99 -17.23 -3.90 0.73
N GLU A 100 -16.34 -3.42 -0.10
CA GLU A 100 -15.23 -4.17 -0.67
C GLU A 100 -13.87 -3.76 -0.07
N ARG A 101 -13.87 -2.76 0.81
CA ARG A 101 -12.66 -2.11 1.31
C ARG A 101 -11.72 -3.05 2.04
N LYS A 102 -10.41 -2.79 1.90
CA LYS A 102 -9.39 -3.38 2.77
C LYS A 102 -9.79 -3.24 4.25
N PRO A 103 -9.70 -4.26 5.10
CA PRO A 103 -8.95 -5.50 4.93
C PRO A 103 -9.71 -6.67 4.27
N ASN A 104 -10.83 -6.44 3.57
CA ASN A 104 -11.46 -7.51 2.79
C ASN A 104 -10.53 -8.01 1.69
N ALA A 105 -10.70 -9.27 1.28
CA ALA A 105 -9.86 -9.93 0.29
C ALA A 105 -9.98 -9.31 -1.10
N LYS A 106 -11.19 -8.85 -1.48
CA LYS A 106 -11.52 -8.45 -2.86
C LYS A 106 -10.53 -7.46 -3.50
N PRO A 107 -10.12 -6.33 -2.84
CA PRO A 107 -9.19 -5.39 -3.46
C PRO A 107 -7.84 -6.00 -3.83
N PHE A 108 -7.35 -6.90 -3.01
CA PHE A 108 -6.07 -7.59 -3.24
C PHE A 108 -6.19 -8.65 -4.33
N LEU A 109 -7.28 -9.42 -4.34
CA LEU A 109 -7.57 -10.42 -5.37
C LEU A 109 -7.71 -9.77 -6.75
N GLU A 110 -8.43 -8.64 -6.85
CA GLU A 110 -8.54 -7.90 -8.10
C GLU A 110 -7.20 -7.30 -8.55
N ALA A 111 -6.40 -6.78 -7.62
CA ALA A 111 -5.07 -6.30 -7.96
C ALA A 111 -4.18 -7.43 -8.50
N MET A 112 -4.18 -8.59 -7.85
CA MET A 112 -3.43 -9.76 -8.32
C MET A 112 -3.94 -10.25 -9.68
N ARG A 113 -5.25 -10.28 -9.90
CA ARG A 113 -5.85 -10.62 -11.21
C ARG A 113 -5.40 -9.66 -12.31
N LEU A 114 -5.40 -8.35 -12.04
CA LEU A 114 -4.95 -7.33 -13.00
C LEU A 114 -3.46 -7.45 -13.34
N MET A 115 -2.64 -7.83 -12.36
CA MET A 115 -1.19 -7.99 -12.52
C MET A 115 -0.78 -9.39 -12.99
N ASP A 116 -1.74 -10.32 -13.18
CA ASP A 116 -1.46 -11.75 -13.42
C ASP A 116 -0.41 -12.30 -12.43
N SER A 117 -0.71 -12.11 -11.14
CA SER A 117 0.22 -12.42 -10.05
C SER A 117 -0.39 -13.31 -8.98
N GLN A 118 0.47 -13.91 -8.13
CA GLN A 118 0.09 -14.79 -7.04
C GLN A 118 0.52 -14.17 -5.69
N PRO A 119 -0.08 -14.59 -4.57
CA PRO A 119 0.28 -14.05 -3.25
C PRO A 119 1.78 -14.14 -2.94
N GLU A 120 2.42 -15.24 -3.31
CA GLU A 120 3.83 -15.55 -3.00
C GLU A 120 4.82 -14.61 -3.70
N ASN A 121 4.40 -13.98 -4.81
CA ASN A 121 5.23 -13.05 -5.57
C ASN A 121 4.73 -11.61 -5.53
N THR A 122 3.79 -11.30 -4.62
CA THR A 122 3.14 -10.00 -4.49
C THR A 122 3.35 -9.39 -3.10
N ALA A 123 3.70 -8.12 -3.06
CA ALA A 123 3.72 -7.33 -1.83
C ALA A 123 2.60 -6.28 -1.80
N ILE A 124 2.12 -5.95 -0.61
CA ILE A 124 1.33 -4.74 -0.34
C ILE A 124 2.17 -3.72 0.41
N ILE A 125 2.17 -2.47 -0.07
CA ILE A 125 2.76 -1.32 0.62
C ILE A 125 1.64 -0.38 1.03
N GLY A 126 1.53 -0.09 2.33
CA GLY A 126 0.52 0.80 2.88
C GLY A 126 0.92 1.39 4.23
N ASP A 127 0.15 2.37 4.73
CA ASP A 127 0.42 3.06 5.99
C ASP A 127 -0.37 2.53 7.19
N GLN A 128 -1.29 1.58 6.97
CA GLN A 128 -2.21 1.11 8.01
C GLN A 128 -2.09 -0.38 8.29
N ILE A 129 -1.86 -0.73 9.57
CA ILE A 129 -1.82 -2.13 10.00
C ILE A 129 -3.17 -2.82 9.76
N PHE A 130 -4.28 -2.19 10.19
CA PHE A 130 -5.59 -2.83 10.18
C PHE A 130 -6.23 -3.00 8.79
N THR A 131 -5.71 -2.35 7.77
CA THR A 131 -6.20 -2.47 6.39
C THR A 131 -5.22 -3.19 5.49
N ASP A 132 -3.99 -2.69 5.43
CA ASP A 132 -2.99 -3.15 4.47
C ASP A 132 -2.27 -4.39 4.97
N VAL A 133 -1.70 -4.32 6.19
CA VAL A 133 -0.97 -5.46 6.76
C VAL A 133 -1.90 -6.63 7.03
N VAL A 134 -3.01 -6.41 7.75
CA VAL A 134 -3.97 -7.47 8.07
C VAL A 134 -4.60 -8.07 6.81
N GLY A 135 -4.98 -7.22 5.84
CA GLY A 135 -5.56 -7.69 4.58
C GLY A 135 -4.57 -8.52 3.76
N GLY A 136 -3.34 -8.03 3.61
CA GLY A 136 -2.27 -8.72 2.90
C GLY A 136 -1.88 -10.05 3.57
N LYS A 137 -1.67 -10.04 4.89
CA LYS A 137 -1.32 -11.25 5.66
C LYS A 137 -2.36 -12.37 5.53
N ARG A 138 -3.66 -12.04 5.53
CA ARG A 138 -4.73 -13.02 5.36
C ARG A 138 -4.69 -13.75 4.03
N LEU A 139 -4.08 -13.14 3.03
CA LEU A 139 -3.97 -13.69 1.68
C LEU A 139 -2.56 -14.23 1.37
N GLY A 140 -1.63 -14.14 2.30
CA GLY A 140 -0.25 -14.60 2.10
C GLY A 140 0.64 -13.62 1.32
N LEU A 141 0.24 -12.36 1.16
CA LEU A 141 1.09 -11.34 0.55
C LEU A 141 2.24 -10.95 1.49
N PHE A 142 3.36 -10.55 0.91
CA PHE A 142 4.41 -9.87 1.66
C PHE A 142 3.94 -8.46 2.04
N THR A 143 4.03 -8.10 3.32
CA THR A 143 3.45 -6.85 3.82
C THR A 143 4.51 -5.85 4.22
N ILE A 144 4.43 -4.66 3.64
CA ILE A 144 5.34 -3.54 3.90
C ILE A 144 4.53 -2.39 4.48
N LEU A 145 4.83 -2.04 5.73
CA LEU A 145 4.26 -0.87 6.36
C LEU A 145 5.18 0.32 6.17
N VAL A 146 4.62 1.46 5.76
CA VAL A 146 5.36 2.73 5.68
C VAL A 146 4.81 3.74 6.68
N ARG A 147 5.63 4.70 7.08
CA ARG A 147 5.15 5.82 7.89
C ARG A 147 4.14 6.65 7.10
N PRO A 148 3.03 7.07 7.72
CA PRO A 148 2.05 7.92 7.05
C PRO A 148 2.66 9.28 6.69
N LEU A 149 2.40 9.75 5.47
CA LEU A 149 2.89 11.04 4.96
C LEU A 149 2.20 12.26 5.58
N GLY A 150 1.07 12.06 6.23
CA GLY A 150 0.27 13.15 6.80
C GLY A 150 -0.63 12.70 7.95
N GLU A 151 -1.42 13.65 8.45
CA GLU A 151 -2.37 13.37 9.51
C GLU A 151 -3.49 12.43 9.08
N ASP A 152 -3.92 11.61 10.02
CA ASP A 152 -5.06 10.72 9.83
C ASP A 152 -6.38 11.50 9.73
N HIS A 153 -7.33 10.91 9.03
CA HIS A 153 -8.70 11.41 9.02
C HIS A 153 -9.26 11.45 10.45
N TRP A 154 -10.10 12.45 10.76
CA TRP A 154 -10.69 12.63 12.09
C TRP A 154 -11.40 11.36 12.61
N THR A 155 -12.01 10.56 11.73
CA THR A 155 -12.63 9.27 12.10
C THR A 155 -11.61 8.24 12.57
N THR A 156 -10.41 8.20 11.97
CA THR A 156 -9.30 7.32 12.39
C THR A 156 -8.76 7.77 13.75
N ARG A 157 -8.69 9.08 13.98
CA ARG A 157 -8.33 9.66 15.29
C ARG A 157 -9.38 9.33 16.34
N LEU A 158 -10.68 9.50 16.02
CA LEU A 158 -11.79 9.23 16.93
C LEU A 158 -11.90 7.74 17.33
N THR A 159 -11.57 6.82 16.42
CA THR A 159 -11.62 5.38 16.69
C THR A 159 -10.39 4.83 17.42
N TRP A 160 -9.45 5.66 17.82
CA TRP A 160 -8.20 5.28 18.49
C TRP A 160 -7.35 4.27 17.69
N ARG A 161 -7.66 4.06 16.39
CA ARG A 161 -6.99 3.06 15.55
C ARG A 161 -5.51 3.31 15.47
N ARG A 162 -5.08 4.56 15.20
CA ARG A 162 -3.67 4.92 15.09
C ARG A 162 -2.92 4.72 16.41
N HIS A 163 -3.52 5.05 17.57
CA HIS A 163 -2.91 4.78 18.86
C HIS A 163 -2.70 3.28 19.11
N ARG A 164 -3.64 2.43 18.65
CA ARG A 164 -3.50 0.97 18.73
C ARG A 164 -2.39 0.48 17.80
N GLU A 165 -2.28 1.02 16.59
CA GLU A 165 -1.21 0.69 15.64
C GLU A 165 0.18 1.06 16.19
N ILE A 166 0.35 2.29 16.72
CA ILE A 166 1.58 2.72 17.38
C ILE A 166 1.94 1.79 18.54
N ARG A 167 0.96 1.41 19.37
CA ARG A 167 1.20 0.48 20.48
C ARG A 167 1.65 -0.90 19.98
N ILE A 168 1.06 -1.38 18.88
CA ILE A 168 1.46 -2.63 18.24
C ILE A 168 2.91 -2.52 17.72
N LEU A 169 3.26 -1.44 17.04
CA LEU A 169 4.60 -1.22 16.49
C LEU A 169 5.66 -1.18 17.60
N LYS A 170 5.39 -0.47 18.70
CA LYS A 170 6.26 -0.45 19.89
C LYS A 170 6.45 -1.86 20.48
N HIS A 171 5.38 -2.64 20.59
CA HIS A 171 5.45 -4.00 21.10
C HIS A 171 6.24 -4.95 20.17
N LEU A 172 6.21 -4.67 18.87
CA LEU A 172 6.96 -5.43 17.85
C LEU A 172 8.41 -4.95 17.68
N GLY A 173 8.82 -3.88 18.38
CA GLY A 173 10.18 -3.34 18.33
C GLY A 173 10.50 -2.52 17.06
N PHE A 174 9.50 -2.00 16.37
CA PHE A 174 9.68 -1.15 15.19
C PHE A 174 9.77 0.35 15.53
N GLU A 175 9.33 0.77 16.72
CA GLU A 175 9.40 2.15 17.26
C GLU A 175 9.79 2.16 18.74
#